data_c4feb23bf571079f902522d8c5d94e0e
#
_entry.id   c4feb23bf571079f902522d8c5d94e0e
#
_cell.length_a   1.000
_cell.length_b   1.000
_cell.length_c   1.000
_cell.angle_alpha   90.00
_cell.angle_beta   90.00
_cell.angle_gamma   90.00
#
_symmetry.space_group_name_H-M   'P 1'
#
loop_
_entity.id
_entity.type
_entity.pdbx_description
1 polymer ?
#
loop_
_entity_poly.entity_id
_entity_poly.type
_entity_poly.pdbx_seq_one_letter_code
_entity_poly.pdbx_strand_id
1 'polypeptide(L)'
;TDDEGFEWVNRSFEALLPKAEELGVVMGLENHWGLGREAAGVIRVLDALKSPWLQATLDTGNFLENMYEQMDVLAPKAVLVQAKTYFGGGEWYSLDVDYPRVAQILRKHGYRGYISLEMEGKEAPATAVPKSLELLRKAFG
;
A
#
# COMPACT_ATOMS: atom_id res chain seq x y z
N THR A 1 -10.07 -20.09 6.47
CA THR A 1 -10.09 -19.15 7.62
C THR A 1 -8.95 -18.15 7.49
N ASP A 2 -9.03 -17.01 8.17
CA ASP A 2 -7.94 -16.01 8.19
C ASP A 2 -6.63 -16.62 8.75
N ASP A 3 -6.71 -17.60 9.65
CA ASP A 3 -5.54 -18.29 10.19
C ASP A 3 -4.88 -19.23 9.19
N GLU A 4 -5.65 -19.95 8.39
CA GLU A 4 -5.10 -20.77 7.29
C GLU A 4 -4.42 -19.89 6.23
N GLY A 5 -5.07 -18.77 5.86
CA GLY A 5 -4.48 -17.79 4.95
C GLY A 5 -3.17 -17.20 5.49
N PHE A 6 -3.12 -16.90 6.78
CA PHE A 6 -1.92 -16.44 7.46
C PHE A 6 -0.78 -17.47 7.41
N GLU A 7 -1.07 -18.75 7.68
CA GLU A 7 -0.06 -19.82 7.61
C GLU A 7 0.49 -19.98 6.18
N TRP A 8 -0.38 -19.93 5.15
CA TRP A 8 0.06 -20.06 3.76
C TRP A 8 0.93 -18.89 3.31
N VAL A 9 0.54 -17.65 3.68
CA VAL A 9 1.31 -16.46 3.38
C VAL A 9 2.69 -16.52 4.05
N ASN A 10 2.76 -16.87 5.33
CA ASN A 10 4.03 -16.98 6.04
C ASN A 10 4.96 -18.03 5.41
N ARG A 11 4.48 -19.25 5.14
CA ARG A 11 5.27 -20.29 4.48
C ARG A 11 5.80 -19.83 3.11
N SER A 12 4.98 -19.09 2.36
CA SER A 12 5.40 -18.58 1.06
C SER A 12 6.53 -17.55 1.18
N PHE A 13 6.42 -16.62 2.12
CA PHE A 13 7.48 -15.64 2.36
C PHE A 13 8.73 -16.28 2.99
N GLU A 14 8.60 -17.20 3.93
CA GLU A 14 9.73 -17.96 4.48
C GLU A 14 10.57 -18.64 3.38
N ALA A 15 9.91 -19.19 2.36
CA ALA A 15 10.58 -19.79 1.23
C ALA A 15 11.27 -18.79 0.30
N LEU A 16 10.74 -17.58 0.19
CA LEU A 16 11.25 -16.53 -0.73
C LEU A 16 12.31 -15.63 -0.07
N LEU A 17 12.23 -15.42 1.24
CA LEU A 17 13.09 -14.50 1.97
C LEU A 17 14.59 -14.73 1.79
N PRO A 18 15.12 -15.99 1.82
CA PRO A 18 16.54 -16.23 1.57
C PRO A 18 17.00 -15.75 0.19
N LYS A 19 16.12 -15.86 -0.82
CA LYS A 19 16.43 -15.39 -2.18
C LYS A 19 16.33 -13.89 -2.31
N ALA A 20 15.38 -13.27 -1.64
CA ALA A 20 15.26 -11.81 -1.57
C ALA A 20 16.50 -11.18 -0.93
N GLU A 21 16.97 -11.75 0.18
CA GLU A 21 18.20 -11.34 0.87
C GLU A 21 19.44 -11.50 -0.01
N GLU A 22 19.61 -12.67 -0.64
CA GLU A 22 20.73 -12.94 -1.57
C GLU A 22 20.80 -11.91 -2.71
N LEU A 23 19.63 -11.52 -3.23
CA LEU A 23 19.54 -10.58 -4.35
C LEU A 23 19.48 -9.11 -3.93
N GLY A 24 19.38 -8.80 -2.64
CA GLY A 24 19.21 -7.45 -2.14
C GLY A 24 17.87 -6.81 -2.54
N VAL A 25 16.81 -7.62 -2.66
CA VAL A 25 15.47 -7.18 -3.07
C VAL A 25 14.52 -7.17 -1.90
N VAL A 26 13.91 -6.01 -1.60
CA VAL A 26 12.85 -5.92 -0.61
C VAL A 26 11.51 -6.30 -1.25
N MET A 27 10.81 -7.26 -0.65
CA MET A 27 9.45 -7.61 -1.01
C MET A 27 8.46 -6.69 -0.27
N GLY A 28 7.45 -6.19 -0.97
CA GLY A 28 6.39 -5.35 -0.39
C GLY A 28 5.08 -6.15 -0.29
N LEU A 29 4.62 -6.42 0.93
CA LEU A 29 3.28 -6.99 1.17
C LEU A 29 2.26 -5.85 1.14
N GLU A 30 1.37 -5.91 0.16
CA GLU A 30 0.34 -4.89 -0.04
C GLU A 30 -0.87 -5.12 0.88
N ASN A 31 -1.43 -4.02 1.42
CA ASN A 31 -2.75 -4.07 2.00
C ASN A 31 -3.80 -4.20 0.89
N HIS A 32 -4.43 -5.38 0.84
CA HIS A 32 -5.42 -5.74 -0.17
C HIS A 32 -6.48 -6.65 0.46
N TRP A 33 -7.36 -7.25 -0.34
CA TRP A 33 -8.45 -8.13 0.14
C TRP A 33 -7.95 -9.27 1.05
N GLY A 34 -8.88 -9.93 1.72
CA GLY A 34 -8.58 -11.05 2.60
C GLY A 34 -7.80 -10.61 3.84
N LEU A 35 -6.68 -11.25 4.12
CA LEU A 35 -5.82 -10.98 5.28
C LEU A 35 -5.29 -9.55 5.31
N GLY A 36 -5.02 -8.97 4.14
CA GLY A 36 -4.48 -7.62 3.99
C GLY A 36 -5.51 -6.49 3.98
N ARG A 37 -6.80 -6.77 4.13
CA ARG A 37 -7.86 -5.73 4.12
C ARG A 37 -7.76 -4.70 5.24
N GLU A 38 -7.06 -5.05 6.32
CA GLU A 38 -6.75 -4.18 7.45
C GLU A 38 -5.25 -4.14 7.72
N ALA A 39 -4.76 -3.01 8.20
CA ALA A 39 -3.35 -2.83 8.55
C ALA A 39 -2.85 -3.90 9.55
N ALA A 40 -3.70 -4.29 10.50
CA ALA A 40 -3.39 -5.33 11.48
C ALA A 40 -3.04 -6.68 10.83
N GLY A 41 -3.71 -7.07 9.74
CA GLY A 41 -3.42 -8.30 9.02
C GLY A 41 -2.05 -8.27 8.33
N VAL A 42 -1.72 -7.16 7.68
CA VAL A 42 -0.38 -6.96 7.08
C VAL A 42 0.71 -7.00 8.16
N ILE A 43 0.52 -6.23 9.24
CA ILE A 43 1.48 -6.16 10.36
C ILE A 43 1.67 -7.54 11.01
N ARG A 44 0.61 -8.32 11.17
CA ARG A 44 0.69 -9.69 11.71
C ARG A 44 1.69 -10.55 10.92
N VAL A 45 1.70 -10.46 9.59
CA VAL A 45 2.66 -11.18 8.73
C VAL A 45 4.07 -10.64 8.90
N LEU A 46 4.23 -9.31 8.85
CA LEU A 46 5.53 -8.67 8.99
C LEU A 46 6.19 -8.98 10.34
N ASP A 47 5.39 -8.94 11.42
CA ASP A 47 5.88 -9.20 12.79
C ASP A 47 6.16 -10.69 13.06
N ALA A 48 5.51 -11.61 12.33
CA ALA A 48 5.82 -13.03 12.42
C ALA A 48 7.18 -13.35 11.78
N LEU A 49 7.47 -12.76 10.63
CA LEU A 49 8.68 -13.07 9.85
C LEU A 49 9.88 -12.20 10.24
N LYS A 50 9.66 -10.99 10.73
CA LYS A 50 10.69 -10.06 11.25
C LYS A 50 11.91 -9.89 10.34
N SER A 51 11.69 -9.85 9.03
CA SER A 51 12.76 -9.71 8.06
C SER A 51 12.84 -8.27 7.50
N PRO A 52 14.02 -7.68 7.37
CA PRO A 52 14.18 -6.40 6.69
C PRO A 52 13.88 -6.50 5.17
N TRP A 53 13.87 -7.71 4.62
CA TRP A 53 13.57 -7.99 3.23
C TRP A 53 12.08 -8.18 2.93
N LEU A 54 11.22 -8.05 3.95
CA LEU A 54 9.76 -8.02 3.82
C LEU A 54 9.21 -6.80 4.55
N GLN A 55 8.62 -5.88 3.81
CA GLN A 55 8.03 -4.65 4.31
C GLN A 55 6.62 -4.45 3.71
N ALA A 56 5.96 -3.34 3.99
CA ALA A 56 4.65 -3.07 3.44
C ALA A 56 4.73 -2.28 2.12
N THR A 57 3.89 -2.64 1.16
CA THR A 57 3.39 -1.72 0.14
C THR A 57 2.09 -1.13 0.67
N LEU A 58 2.07 0.19 0.94
CA LEU A 58 0.88 0.87 1.42
C LEU A 58 0.08 1.36 0.22
N ASP A 59 -1.05 0.71 -0.05
CA ASP A 59 -2.03 1.17 -1.04
C ASP A 59 -3.07 2.08 -0.38
N THR A 60 -3.28 3.27 -0.94
CA THR A 60 -4.16 4.30 -0.39
C THR A 60 -5.63 4.07 -0.68
N GLY A 61 -5.97 3.16 -1.58
CA GLY A 61 -7.34 2.89 -2.03
C GLY A 61 -7.91 1.55 -1.58
N ASN A 62 -7.16 0.73 -0.83
CA ASN A 62 -7.61 -0.59 -0.42
C ASN A 62 -8.15 -0.66 1.01
N PHE A 63 -8.02 0.41 1.81
CA PHE A 63 -8.69 0.55 3.08
C PHE A 63 -10.07 1.19 2.89
N LEU A 64 -11.14 0.39 2.94
CA LEU A 64 -12.52 0.87 2.73
C LEU A 64 -13.12 1.50 3.98
N GLU A 65 -12.60 1.14 5.15
CA GLU A 65 -13.05 1.67 6.45
C GLU A 65 -11.87 2.28 7.21
N ASN A 66 -12.09 3.42 7.88
CA ASN A 66 -11.07 4.09 8.69
C ASN A 66 -9.72 4.24 7.98
N MET A 67 -9.75 4.60 6.68
CA MET A 67 -8.58 4.53 5.79
C MET A 67 -7.36 5.27 6.34
N TYR A 68 -7.55 6.47 6.90
CA TYR A 68 -6.42 7.27 7.37
C TYR A 68 -5.80 6.75 8.66
N GLU A 69 -6.62 6.20 9.56
CA GLU A 69 -6.17 5.52 10.76
C GLU A 69 -5.40 4.25 10.41
N GLN A 70 -5.87 3.50 9.44
CA GLN A 70 -5.21 2.31 8.90
C GLN A 70 -3.87 2.67 8.24
N MET A 71 -3.85 3.74 7.43
CA MET A 71 -2.61 4.25 6.82
C MET A 71 -1.61 4.73 7.88
N ASP A 72 -2.07 5.43 8.93
CA ASP A 72 -1.21 5.91 10.01
C ASP A 72 -0.54 4.75 10.76
N VAL A 73 -1.26 3.65 10.94
CA VAL A 73 -0.74 2.42 11.56
C VAL A 73 0.26 1.69 10.66
N LEU A 74 0.01 1.63 9.34
CA LEU A 74 0.86 0.88 8.40
C LEU A 74 2.07 1.68 7.89
N ALA A 75 1.98 3.01 7.85
CA ALA A 75 3.02 3.89 7.29
C ALA A 75 4.44 3.66 7.84
N PRO A 76 4.67 3.34 9.15
CA PRO A 76 6.00 3.03 9.66
C PRO A 76 6.67 1.81 9.01
N LYS A 77 5.91 0.94 8.39
CA LYS A 77 6.38 -0.29 7.73
C LYS A 77 6.44 -0.16 6.20
N ALA A 78 6.02 0.97 5.64
CA ALA A 78 5.92 1.14 4.20
C ALA A 78 7.28 1.38 3.53
N VAL A 79 7.57 0.61 2.49
CA VAL A 79 8.73 0.82 1.58
C VAL A 79 8.30 1.37 0.24
N LEU A 80 7.04 1.17 -0.14
CA LEU A 80 6.40 1.70 -1.33
C LEU A 80 4.99 2.18 -0.96
N VAL A 81 4.55 3.27 -1.57
CA VAL A 81 3.15 3.73 -1.50
C VAL A 81 2.54 3.65 -2.88
N GLN A 82 1.41 2.95 -3.02
CA GLN A 82 0.56 2.99 -4.20
C GLN A 82 -0.52 4.04 -3.98
N ALA A 83 -0.49 5.08 -4.80
CA ALA A 83 -1.43 6.20 -4.74
C ALA A 83 -2.56 5.97 -5.75
N LYS A 84 -3.68 5.46 -5.26
CA LYS A 84 -4.81 5.06 -6.09
C LYS A 84 -5.69 6.26 -6.45
N THR A 85 -6.05 6.42 -7.72
CA THR A 85 -6.91 7.50 -8.20
C THR A 85 -8.06 6.95 -9.05
N TYR A 86 -9.21 7.66 -9.03
CA TYR A 86 -10.46 7.17 -9.61
C TYR A 86 -11.12 8.18 -10.56
N PHE A 87 -10.33 8.86 -11.42
CA PHE A 87 -10.91 9.80 -12.41
C PHE A 87 -11.91 9.08 -13.33
N GLY A 88 -13.11 9.67 -13.45
CA GLY A 88 -14.23 9.05 -14.17
C GLY A 88 -15.00 7.99 -13.37
N GLY A 89 -14.73 7.88 -12.06
CA GLY A 89 -15.30 6.84 -11.18
C GLY A 89 -14.54 5.51 -11.28
N GLY A 90 -14.57 4.72 -10.22
CA GLY A 90 -13.99 3.37 -10.18
C GLY A 90 -14.89 2.31 -10.79
N GLU A 91 -14.36 1.14 -11.07
CA GLU A 91 -15.14 -0.01 -11.55
C GLU A 91 -15.95 -0.66 -10.43
N TRP A 92 -15.34 -0.86 -9.30
CA TRP A 92 -15.94 -1.54 -8.14
C TRP A 92 -16.41 -0.55 -7.07
N TYR A 93 -15.60 0.47 -6.80
CA TYR A 93 -15.86 1.56 -5.87
C TYR A 93 -15.02 2.78 -6.28
N SER A 94 -15.30 3.91 -5.67
CA SER A 94 -14.47 5.11 -5.77
C SER A 94 -14.27 5.68 -4.38
N LEU A 95 -13.05 6.04 -4.04
CA LEU A 95 -12.72 6.74 -2.81
C LEU A 95 -12.26 8.16 -3.16
N ASP A 96 -12.73 9.12 -2.39
CA ASP A 96 -12.20 10.49 -2.42
C ASP A 96 -11.05 10.59 -1.43
N VAL A 97 -9.85 10.27 -1.91
CA VAL A 97 -8.65 10.23 -1.08
C VAL A 97 -8.09 11.64 -0.93
N ASP A 98 -8.10 12.16 0.30
CA ASP A 98 -7.43 13.41 0.66
C ASP A 98 -5.90 13.22 0.67
N TYR A 99 -5.26 13.42 -0.47
CA TYR A 99 -3.81 13.27 -0.62
C TYR A 99 -2.97 14.23 0.22
N PRO A 100 -3.34 15.50 0.45
CA PRO A 100 -2.74 16.32 1.49
C PRO A 100 -2.69 15.66 2.87
N ARG A 101 -3.77 15.00 3.30
CA ARG A 101 -3.81 14.25 4.58
C ARG A 101 -2.92 13.01 4.54
N VAL A 102 -2.92 12.26 3.43
CA VAL A 102 -1.99 11.13 3.23
C VAL A 102 -0.54 11.59 3.32
N ALA A 103 -0.20 12.72 2.68
CA ALA A 103 1.14 13.28 2.74
C ALA A 103 1.55 13.67 4.16
N GLN A 104 0.63 14.21 4.98
CA GLN A 104 0.89 14.50 6.39
C GLN A 104 1.18 13.22 7.19
N ILE A 105 0.40 12.15 6.99
CA ILE A 105 0.60 10.85 7.62
C ILE A 105 1.99 10.31 7.27
N LEU A 106 2.34 10.26 6.00
CA LEU A 106 3.63 9.74 5.56
C LEU A 106 4.81 10.57 6.09
N ARG A 107 4.71 11.91 6.09
CA ARG A 107 5.73 12.81 6.67
C ARG A 107 5.89 12.61 8.17
N LYS A 108 4.79 12.44 8.91
CA LYS A 108 4.80 12.13 10.36
C LYS A 108 5.66 10.92 10.69
N HIS A 109 5.62 9.89 9.83
CA HIS A 109 6.38 8.65 9.99
C HIS A 109 7.74 8.66 9.27
N GLY A 110 8.16 9.80 8.72
CA GLY A 110 9.46 9.95 8.07
C GLY A 110 9.60 9.18 6.76
N TYR A 111 8.48 8.83 6.11
CA TYR A 111 8.51 8.14 4.82
C TYR A 111 9.23 8.97 3.76
N ARG A 112 10.15 8.33 3.02
CA ARG A 112 10.97 8.94 1.97
C ARG A 112 11.06 8.09 0.70
N GLY A 113 10.19 7.07 0.61
CA GLY A 113 10.12 6.18 -0.54
C GLY A 113 9.36 6.79 -1.72
N TYR A 114 9.12 5.99 -2.71
CA TYR A 114 8.37 6.39 -3.91
C TYR A 114 6.86 6.39 -3.66
N ILE A 115 6.18 7.35 -4.29
CA ILE A 115 4.73 7.39 -4.43
C ILE A 115 4.43 6.93 -5.87
N SER A 116 3.96 5.71 -6.02
CA SER A 116 3.61 5.11 -7.30
C SER A 116 2.14 5.37 -7.61
N LEU A 117 1.85 6.00 -8.75
CA LEU A 117 0.46 6.16 -9.17
C LEU A 117 -0.15 4.82 -9.57
N GLU A 118 -1.34 4.54 -9.05
CA GLU A 118 -2.25 3.50 -9.53
C GLU A 118 -3.59 4.13 -9.94
N MET A 119 -3.86 4.19 -11.23
CA MET A 119 -5.09 4.78 -11.74
C MET A 119 -6.11 3.68 -12.04
N GLU A 120 -7.15 3.59 -11.23
CA GLU A 120 -8.28 2.64 -11.36
C GLU A 120 -9.58 3.28 -11.86
N GLY A 121 -9.53 4.53 -12.31
CA GLY A 121 -10.71 5.23 -12.83
C GLY A 121 -11.09 4.78 -14.25
N LYS A 122 -12.34 5.08 -14.63
CA LYS A 122 -12.90 4.79 -15.97
C LYS A 122 -12.54 5.83 -17.02
N GLU A 123 -11.99 6.97 -16.63
CA GLU A 123 -11.52 7.96 -17.59
C GLU A 123 -10.31 7.39 -18.37
N ALA A 124 -10.22 7.74 -19.66
CA ALA A 124 -9.13 7.26 -20.51
C ALA A 124 -7.74 7.56 -19.90
N PRO A 125 -6.82 6.60 -19.87
CA PRO A 125 -5.50 6.77 -19.24
C PRO A 125 -4.71 7.98 -19.77
N ALA A 126 -4.84 8.29 -21.05
CA ALA A 126 -4.18 9.45 -21.68
C ALA A 126 -4.55 10.80 -21.04
N THR A 127 -5.73 10.89 -20.41
CA THR A 127 -6.20 12.11 -19.70
C THR A 127 -6.15 11.94 -18.20
N ALA A 128 -6.49 10.77 -17.68
CA ALA A 128 -6.54 10.52 -16.24
C ALA A 128 -5.15 10.47 -15.58
N VAL A 129 -4.17 9.86 -16.23
CA VAL A 129 -2.81 9.74 -15.66
C VAL A 129 -2.14 11.11 -15.47
N PRO A 130 -2.13 12.04 -16.44
CA PRO A 130 -1.60 13.38 -16.20
C PRO A 130 -2.30 14.13 -15.06
N LYS A 131 -3.64 14.07 -14.96
CA LYS A 131 -4.41 14.66 -13.85
C LYS A 131 -4.03 14.05 -12.50
N SER A 132 -3.89 12.73 -12.45
CA SER A 132 -3.47 12.00 -11.26
C SER A 132 -2.08 12.42 -10.80
N LEU A 133 -1.13 12.53 -11.72
CA LEU A 133 0.23 12.97 -11.42
C LEU A 133 0.26 14.43 -10.94
N GLU A 134 -0.57 15.30 -11.50
CA GLU A 134 -0.70 16.69 -11.04
C GLU A 134 -1.23 16.75 -9.60
N LEU A 135 -2.29 15.97 -9.29
CA LEU A 135 -2.85 15.83 -7.96
C LEU A 135 -1.79 15.40 -6.95
N LEU A 136 -1.04 14.33 -7.26
CA LEU A 136 -0.01 13.79 -6.38
C LEU A 136 1.16 14.76 -6.20
N ARG A 137 1.66 15.38 -7.26
CA ARG A 137 2.72 16.40 -7.17
C ARG A 137 2.31 17.58 -6.29
N LYS A 138 1.05 17.97 -6.31
CA LYS A 138 0.51 19.06 -5.48
C LYS A 138 0.46 18.69 -4.00
N ALA A 139 0.24 17.41 -3.68
CA ALA A 139 0.15 16.93 -2.30
C ALA A 139 1.52 16.59 -1.67
N PHE A 140 2.43 16.04 -2.47
CA PHE A 140 3.71 15.51 -1.98
C PHE A 140 4.92 16.40 -2.30
N GLY A 141 4.81 17.30 -3.30
CA GLY A 141 5.88 18.22 -3.73
C GLY A 141 6.20 19.37 -2.80
#